data_5c74f82a863be696687754cdb18c1833
#
_entry.id   5c74f82a863be696687754cdb18c1833
#
_cell.length_a   1.000
_cell.length_b   1.000
_cell.length_c   1.000
_cell.angle_alpha   90.00
_cell.angle_beta   90.00
_cell.angle_gamma   90.00
#
_symmetry.space_group_name_H-M   'P 1'
#
loop_
_entity.id
_entity.type
_entity.pdbx_description
1 polymer ?
#
loop_
_entity_poly.entity_id
_entity_poly.type
_entity_poly.pdbx_seq_one_letter_code
_entity_poly.pdbx_strand_id
1 'polypeptide(L)'
;MKKLFFISFFLIASCSKSGDLVMSKNAKDIIGNNNYPAISYGGYRGKSREVQPSIVDIKEDLKIMFAQGFRVIRTYDLHHPFAENTLKAISELKNSDSDFEMYVMLGAWIQCKDAFTDVPIHNEEDLEGNKVEIAEAVRLAQDYQDIVKVIAVGNEAMVHWATSYHLEPKYILKWVKYLQDLKINGTINNNIWITSSDNFASWGGGSEEYHNDDLDELIRSVDYVSMHTYAFHDTYYNPVFWNLSGDLEDLSKKDIIKKAIQKAVEYELSQFNSVQEYIHGIDSS
;
A
#
# COMPACT_ATOMS: atom_id res chain seq x y z
N MET A 1 -55.20 -62.68 13.44
CA MET A 1 -54.45 -61.70 14.27
C MET A 1 -53.38 -61.04 13.34
N LYS A 2 -53.65 -59.81 12.88
CA LYS A 2 -52.71 -59.04 12.03
C LYS A 2 -51.93 -58.10 12.96
N LYS A 3 -50.59 -58.30 13.01
CA LYS A 3 -49.70 -57.38 13.75
C LYS A 3 -49.35 -56.21 12.89
N LEU A 4 -49.74 -55.03 13.31
CA LEU A 4 -49.35 -53.75 12.72
C LEU A 4 -47.99 -53.33 13.26
N PHE A 5 -46.99 -53.17 12.37
CA PHE A 5 -45.67 -52.59 12.71
C PHE A 5 -45.74 -51.09 12.47
N PHE A 6 -45.58 -50.28 13.54
CA PHE A 6 -45.39 -48.84 13.46
C PHE A 6 -43.90 -48.56 13.27
N ILE A 7 -43.52 -48.07 12.11
CA ILE A 7 -42.17 -47.54 11.85
C ILE A 7 -42.21 -46.03 12.18
N SER A 8 -41.56 -45.65 13.28
CA SER A 8 -41.39 -44.26 13.67
C SER A 8 -40.20 -43.65 12.89
N PHE A 9 -40.49 -42.75 11.97
CA PHE A 9 -39.48 -41.97 11.26
C PHE A 9 -39.02 -40.83 12.15
N PHE A 10 -37.81 -40.91 12.70
CA PHE A 10 -37.13 -39.78 13.33
C PHE A 10 -36.55 -38.88 12.24
N LEU A 11 -37.19 -37.74 11.98
CA LEU A 11 -36.63 -36.64 11.20
C LEU A 11 -35.55 -35.95 12.07
N ILE A 12 -34.28 -36.23 11.82
CA ILE A 12 -33.17 -35.45 12.34
C ILE A 12 -33.13 -34.14 11.53
N ALA A 13 -33.70 -33.07 12.04
CA ALA A 13 -33.50 -31.73 11.51
C ALA A 13 -32.06 -31.33 11.81
N SER A 14 -31.17 -31.53 10.86
CA SER A 14 -29.82 -30.94 10.86
C SER A 14 -30.00 -29.43 10.65
N CYS A 15 -29.94 -28.65 11.73
CA CYS A 15 -29.77 -27.22 11.66
C CYS A 15 -28.33 -26.96 11.19
N SER A 16 -28.13 -26.91 9.88
CA SER A 16 -26.94 -26.24 9.32
C SER A 16 -27.10 -24.77 9.63
N LYS A 17 -26.34 -24.25 10.61
CA LYS A 17 -26.05 -22.82 10.66
C LYS A 17 -25.43 -22.47 9.30
N SER A 18 -26.20 -21.84 8.43
CA SER A 18 -25.65 -21.05 7.34
C SER A 18 -24.88 -19.92 8.04
N GLY A 19 -23.59 -20.13 8.27
CA GLY A 19 -22.71 -19.01 8.52
C GLY A 19 -22.87 -18.11 7.30
N ASP A 20 -23.40 -16.91 7.51
CA ASP A 20 -23.32 -15.89 6.48
C ASP A 20 -21.85 -15.79 6.10
N LEU A 21 -21.55 -16.22 4.87
CA LEU A 21 -20.24 -15.97 4.26
C LEU A 21 -20.11 -14.45 4.20
N VAL A 22 -19.42 -13.88 5.19
CA VAL A 22 -19.05 -12.47 5.15
C VAL A 22 -18.22 -12.33 3.87
N MET A 23 -18.84 -11.80 2.81
CA MET A 23 -18.16 -11.60 1.54
C MET A 23 -16.97 -10.69 1.81
N SER A 24 -15.77 -11.18 1.51
CA SER A 24 -14.55 -10.39 1.62
C SER A 24 -14.70 -9.12 0.79
N LYS A 25 -14.49 -7.96 1.40
CA LYS A 25 -14.54 -6.68 0.70
C LYS A 25 -13.45 -6.60 -0.36
N ASN A 26 -13.75 -5.95 -1.46
CA ASN A 26 -12.80 -5.75 -2.58
C ASN A 26 -11.95 -4.51 -2.33
N ALA A 27 -10.82 -4.38 -3.01
CA ALA A 27 -9.96 -3.19 -2.93
C ALA A 27 -10.74 -1.89 -3.21
N LYS A 28 -11.62 -1.88 -4.21
CA LYS A 28 -12.48 -0.74 -4.57
C LYS A 28 -13.44 -0.26 -3.47
N ASP A 29 -13.79 -1.14 -2.54
CA ASP A 29 -14.70 -0.80 -1.45
C ASP A 29 -13.95 -0.19 -0.25
N ILE A 30 -12.61 -0.34 -0.24
CA ILE A 30 -11.71 -0.01 0.87
C ILE A 30 -10.83 1.20 0.52
N ILE A 31 -10.14 1.14 -0.62
CA ILE A 31 -9.17 2.17 -1.00
C ILE A 31 -9.90 3.46 -1.38
N GLY A 32 -9.49 4.57 -0.77
CA GLY A 32 -10.15 5.88 -0.93
C GLY A 32 -11.44 6.06 -0.13
N ASN A 33 -11.87 5.06 0.63
CA ASN A 33 -13.05 5.15 1.49
C ASN A 33 -12.67 5.67 2.88
N ASN A 34 -13.26 6.80 3.29
CA ASN A 34 -12.98 7.46 4.58
C ASN A 34 -13.24 6.58 5.82
N ASN A 35 -14.04 5.51 5.68
CA ASN A 35 -14.26 4.53 6.75
C ASN A 35 -13.10 3.52 6.91
N TYR A 36 -12.13 3.57 6.00
CA TYR A 36 -10.95 2.70 5.98
C TYR A 36 -9.65 3.50 6.01
N PRO A 37 -9.39 4.29 7.08
CA PRO A 37 -8.14 5.02 7.21
C PRO A 37 -6.94 4.07 7.13
N ALA A 38 -5.91 4.49 6.41
CA ALA A 38 -4.69 3.73 6.21
C ALA A 38 -3.52 4.30 7.02
N ILE A 39 -2.55 3.44 7.37
CA ILE A 39 -1.30 3.84 8.02
C ILE A 39 -0.14 3.00 7.50
N SER A 40 1.01 3.62 7.31
CA SER A 40 2.26 2.92 7.05
C SER A 40 2.78 2.29 8.34
N TYR A 41 3.20 1.01 8.26
CA TYR A 41 3.55 0.24 9.44
C TYR A 41 4.86 -0.54 9.25
N GLY A 42 5.83 -0.31 10.14
CA GLY A 42 7.11 -1.01 10.19
C GLY A 42 7.30 -1.87 11.44
N GLY A 43 6.60 -1.59 12.54
CA GLY A 43 6.55 -2.40 13.76
C GLY A 43 7.85 -2.61 14.54
N TYR A 44 8.97 -2.09 14.06
CA TYR A 44 10.29 -2.32 14.65
C TYR A 44 10.41 -1.70 16.05
N ARG A 45 11.00 -2.46 17.00
CA ARG A 45 11.21 -2.04 18.39
C ARG A 45 12.63 -1.48 18.62
N GLY A 46 13.55 -1.75 17.71
CA GLY A 46 14.96 -1.35 17.76
C GLY A 46 15.33 -0.33 16.70
N LYS A 47 16.63 -0.02 16.63
CA LYS A 47 17.20 0.90 15.63
C LYS A 47 17.55 0.21 14.30
N SER A 48 17.49 -1.11 14.25
CA SER A 48 17.81 -1.92 13.08
C SER A 48 16.59 -2.69 12.60
N ARG A 49 16.40 -2.77 11.29
CA ARG A 49 15.37 -3.61 10.67
C ARG A 49 15.71 -5.10 10.72
N GLU A 50 16.96 -5.45 11.00
CA GLU A 50 17.39 -6.84 11.20
C GLU A 50 16.75 -7.48 12.44
N VAL A 51 16.36 -6.67 13.43
CA VAL A 51 15.66 -7.14 14.62
C VAL A 51 14.16 -7.05 14.37
N GLN A 52 13.61 -8.15 13.89
CA GLN A 52 12.19 -8.25 13.55
C GLN A 52 11.30 -8.29 14.80
N PRO A 53 10.13 -7.59 14.79
CA PRO A 53 9.16 -7.68 15.88
C PRO A 53 8.55 -9.09 15.96
N SER A 54 8.21 -9.52 17.16
CA SER A 54 7.48 -10.78 17.35
C SER A 54 6.02 -10.64 16.89
N ILE A 55 5.37 -11.77 16.58
CA ILE A 55 3.92 -11.78 16.25
C ILE A 55 3.10 -11.21 17.43
N VAL A 56 3.55 -11.36 18.66
CA VAL A 56 2.88 -10.79 19.85
C VAL A 56 2.95 -9.26 19.80
N ASP A 57 4.13 -8.68 19.56
CA ASP A 57 4.30 -7.23 19.42
C ASP A 57 3.45 -6.67 18.30
N ILE A 58 3.44 -7.37 17.14
CA ILE A 58 2.64 -6.98 15.98
C ILE A 58 1.14 -6.98 16.33
N LYS A 59 0.64 -7.99 17.03
CA LYS A 59 -0.76 -8.05 17.47
C LYS A 59 -1.13 -6.91 18.43
N GLU A 60 -0.23 -6.52 19.32
CA GLU A 60 -0.46 -5.38 20.21
C GLU A 60 -0.61 -4.09 19.40
N ASP A 61 0.28 -3.84 18.45
CA ASP A 61 0.22 -2.67 17.57
C ASP A 61 -1.07 -2.66 16.73
N LEU A 62 -1.41 -3.80 16.13
CA LEU A 62 -2.63 -3.95 15.32
C LEU A 62 -3.90 -3.65 16.12
N LYS A 63 -3.99 -4.09 17.37
CA LYS A 63 -5.12 -3.78 18.26
C LYS A 63 -5.21 -2.28 18.57
N ILE A 64 -4.06 -1.63 18.79
CA ILE A 64 -4.00 -0.18 19.03
C ILE A 64 -4.47 0.58 17.78
N MET A 65 -3.95 0.23 16.61
CA MET A 65 -4.34 0.85 15.34
C MET A 65 -5.83 0.62 15.03
N PHE A 66 -6.33 -0.60 15.25
CA PHE A 66 -7.74 -0.92 15.08
C PHE A 66 -8.64 -0.10 16.01
N ALA A 67 -8.27 0.04 17.29
CA ALA A 67 -9.00 0.84 18.28
C ALA A 67 -9.02 2.34 17.92
N GLN A 68 -7.99 2.83 17.20
CA GLN A 68 -7.92 4.21 16.68
C GLN A 68 -8.66 4.40 15.35
N GLY A 69 -9.26 3.35 14.81
CA GLY A 69 -10.05 3.40 13.58
C GLY A 69 -9.30 3.04 12.31
N PHE A 70 -7.99 2.77 12.34
CA PHE A 70 -7.28 2.31 11.15
C PHE A 70 -7.78 0.94 10.70
N ARG A 71 -7.88 0.76 9.39
CA ARG A 71 -8.37 -0.47 8.75
C ARG A 71 -7.48 -0.99 7.64
N VAL A 72 -6.53 -0.18 7.19
CA VAL A 72 -5.55 -0.57 6.17
C VAL A 72 -4.15 -0.25 6.68
N ILE A 73 -3.25 -1.21 6.55
CA ILE A 73 -1.83 -0.99 6.82
C ILE A 73 -1.03 -1.20 5.53
N ARG A 74 0.05 -0.45 5.39
CA ARG A 74 1.00 -0.57 4.29
C ARG A 74 2.32 -1.10 4.81
N THR A 75 2.83 -2.18 4.19
CA THR A 75 4.19 -2.70 4.36
C THR A 75 5.10 -2.24 3.22
N TYR A 76 6.41 -2.56 3.27
CA TYR A 76 7.39 -1.99 2.35
C TYR A 76 8.19 -3.02 1.55
N ASP A 77 8.49 -4.16 2.14
CA ASP A 77 9.33 -5.21 1.57
C ASP A 77 8.88 -6.61 2.02
N LEU A 78 9.36 -7.64 1.33
CA LEU A 78 9.00 -9.03 1.55
C LEU A 78 10.22 -9.93 1.83
N HIS A 79 11.43 -9.42 1.67
CA HIS A 79 12.66 -10.16 2.01
C HIS A 79 12.84 -10.34 3.52
N HIS A 80 12.19 -9.52 4.33
CA HIS A 80 12.08 -9.71 5.77
C HIS A 80 10.77 -10.41 6.13
N PRO A 81 10.71 -11.22 7.20
CA PRO A 81 9.50 -11.93 7.60
C PRO A 81 8.40 -11.03 8.16
N PHE A 82 8.62 -9.72 8.24
CA PHE A 82 7.72 -8.75 8.85
C PHE A 82 6.33 -8.73 8.19
N ALA A 83 6.29 -8.66 6.87
CA ALA A 83 5.03 -8.60 6.14
C ALA A 83 4.20 -9.89 6.34
N GLU A 84 4.82 -11.06 6.20
CA GLU A 84 4.17 -12.33 6.45
C GLU A 84 3.71 -12.48 7.91
N ASN A 85 4.54 -12.10 8.89
CA ASN A 85 4.17 -12.12 10.30
C ASN A 85 2.99 -11.17 10.60
N THR A 86 2.91 -10.05 9.90
CA THR A 86 1.79 -9.13 10.00
C THR A 86 0.49 -9.75 9.47
N LEU A 87 0.56 -10.42 8.32
CA LEU A 87 -0.59 -11.15 7.76
C LEU A 87 -1.06 -12.30 8.69
N LYS A 88 -0.12 -13.06 9.26
CA LYS A 88 -0.41 -14.08 10.28
C LYS A 88 -1.10 -13.46 11.50
N ALA A 89 -0.56 -12.37 12.03
CA ALA A 89 -1.13 -11.68 13.19
C ALA A 89 -2.57 -11.20 12.92
N ILE A 90 -2.83 -10.61 11.74
CA ILE A 90 -4.18 -10.19 11.33
C ILE A 90 -5.10 -11.40 11.24
N SER A 91 -4.68 -12.49 10.60
CA SER A 91 -5.46 -13.71 10.45
C SER A 91 -5.84 -14.31 11.83
N GLU A 92 -4.89 -14.37 12.75
CA GLU A 92 -5.13 -14.87 14.12
C GLU A 92 -6.06 -13.95 14.92
N LEU A 93 -5.97 -12.62 14.76
CA LEU A 93 -6.88 -11.67 15.39
C LEU A 93 -8.29 -11.80 14.83
N LYS A 94 -8.46 -11.88 13.52
CA LYS A 94 -9.78 -12.12 12.86
C LYS A 94 -10.42 -13.42 13.31
N ASN A 95 -9.65 -14.48 13.54
CA ASN A 95 -10.15 -15.75 14.01
C ASN A 95 -10.58 -15.72 15.50
N SER A 96 -9.97 -14.85 16.30
CA SER A 96 -10.27 -14.71 17.74
C SER A 96 -11.34 -13.66 18.05
N ASP A 97 -11.54 -12.69 17.14
CA ASP A 97 -12.48 -11.58 17.30
C ASP A 97 -13.13 -11.29 15.94
N SER A 98 -14.41 -11.61 15.83
CA SER A 98 -15.20 -11.40 14.59
C SER A 98 -15.36 -9.92 14.18
N ASP A 99 -15.19 -9.01 15.14
CA ASP A 99 -15.30 -7.56 14.88
C ASP A 99 -13.96 -6.97 14.39
N PHE A 100 -12.85 -7.72 14.52
CA PHE A 100 -11.55 -7.27 14.05
C PHE A 100 -11.46 -7.27 12.53
N GLU A 101 -11.33 -6.09 11.95
CA GLU A 101 -11.24 -5.86 10.50
C GLU A 101 -9.98 -5.08 10.17
N MET A 102 -9.05 -5.70 9.44
CA MET A 102 -7.81 -5.06 8.98
C MET A 102 -7.40 -5.65 7.64
N TYR A 103 -6.91 -4.80 6.74
CA TYR A 103 -6.45 -5.13 5.39
C TYR A 103 -5.02 -4.66 5.17
N VAL A 104 -4.36 -5.18 4.14
CA VAL A 104 -2.97 -4.89 3.85
C VAL A 104 -2.80 -4.43 2.41
N MET A 105 -2.10 -3.30 2.25
CA MET A 105 -1.38 -2.92 1.05
C MET A 105 0.04 -3.50 1.18
N LEU A 106 0.30 -4.56 0.44
CA LEU A 106 1.54 -5.32 0.49
C LEU A 106 2.58 -4.64 -0.41
N GLY A 107 3.68 -4.15 0.18
CA GLY A 107 4.79 -3.57 -0.58
C GLY A 107 5.77 -4.65 -1.02
N ALA A 108 6.10 -4.70 -2.31
CA ALA A 108 7.18 -5.48 -2.87
C ALA A 108 8.34 -4.55 -3.21
N TRP A 109 9.51 -4.75 -2.61
CA TRP A 109 10.66 -3.89 -2.82
C TRP A 109 11.26 -4.13 -4.20
N ILE A 110 11.38 -3.08 -5.00
CA ILE A 110 11.99 -3.13 -6.33
C ILE A 110 13.16 -2.14 -6.37
N GLN A 111 14.29 -2.59 -6.89
CA GLN A 111 15.52 -1.81 -6.89
C GLN A 111 16.34 -2.01 -8.16
N CYS A 112 17.25 -1.05 -8.42
CA CYS A 112 18.22 -1.15 -9.51
C CYS A 112 19.30 -2.19 -9.20
N LYS A 113 20.06 -2.58 -10.21
CA LYS A 113 21.24 -3.43 -10.08
C LYS A 113 22.31 -2.72 -9.24
N ASP A 114 23.01 -3.48 -8.42
CA ASP A 114 24.02 -3.00 -7.48
C ASP A 114 23.50 -1.90 -6.52
N ALA A 115 22.20 -1.95 -6.19
CA ALA A 115 21.58 -1.03 -5.23
C ALA A 115 22.32 -1.06 -3.88
N PHE A 116 22.37 0.09 -3.20
CA PHE A 116 23.06 0.29 -1.91
C PHE A 116 24.57 0.03 -1.93
N THR A 117 25.20 -0.02 -3.11
CA THR A 117 26.64 -0.02 -3.29
C THR A 117 27.14 1.40 -3.61
N ASP A 118 28.46 1.56 -3.76
CA ASP A 118 29.05 2.84 -4.16
C ASP A 118 28.71 3.24 -5.62
N VAL A 119 28.27 2.28 -6.46
CA VAL A 119 27.99 2.49 -7.88
C VAL A 119 26.71 1.75 -8.29
N PRO A 120 25.52 2.22 -7.87
CA PRO A 120 24.25 1.65 -8.32
C PRO A 120 24.03 1.91 -9.82
N ILE A 121 23.40 0.97 -10.51
CA ILE A 121 23.19 1.01 -11.97
C ILE A 121 21.70 1.21 -12.25
N HIS A 122 21.26 2.45 -12.32
CA HIS A 122 19.84 2.85 -12.37
C HIS A 122 19.08 2.46 -13.66
N ASN A 123 19.81 2.23 -14.75
CA ASN A 123 19.25 1.78 -16.03
C ASN A 123 19.24 0.25 -16.22
N GLU A 124 19.55 -0.50 -15.16
CA GLU A 124 19.42 -1.95 -15.05
C GLU A 124 18.69 -2.31 -13.76
N GLU A 125 17.82 -3.33 -13.77
CA GLU A 125 17.18 -3.81 -12.56
C GLU A 125 18.01 -4.90 -11.86
N ASP A 126 17.86 -5.05 -10.54
CA ASP A 126 18.23 -6.24 -9.80
C ASP A 126 17.23 -7.36 -10.10
N LEU A 127 17.37 -8.00 -11.28
CA LEU A 127 16.38 -8.94 -11.79
C LEU A 127 16.08 -10.09 -10.80
N GLU A 128 17.10 -10.66 -10.18
CA GLU A 128 16.91 -11.83 -9.30
C GLU A 128 16.28 -11.42 -7.96
N GLY A 129 16.72 -10.31 -7.35
CA GLY A 129 16.11 -9.78 -6.14
C GLY A 129 14.67 -9.35 -6.35
N ASN A 130 14.41 -8.57 -7.40
CA ASN A 130 13.07 -8.11 -7.76
C ASN A 130 12.11 -9.28 -8.06
N LYS A 131 12.59 -10.33 -8.72
CA LYS A 131 11.80 -11.53 -9.01
C LYS A 131 11.40 -12.28 -7.73
N VAL A 132 12.29 -12.36 -6.74
CA VAL A 132 12.00 -12.99 -5.44
C VAL A 132 10.92 -12.19 -4.70
N GLU A 133 11.05 -10.86 -4.64
CA GLU A 133 10.04 -9.98 -4.02
C GLU A 133 8.66 -10.15 -4.67
N ILE A 134 8.60 -10.13 -6.00
CA ILE A 134 7.32 -10.28 -6.71
C ILE A 134 6.73 -11.70 -6.53
N ALA A 135 7.56 -12.75 -6.55
CA ALA A 135 7.08 -14.11 -6.32
C ALA A 135 6.51 -14.27 -4.90
N GLU A 136 7.14 -13.65 -3.91
CA GLU A 136 6.66 -13.64 -2.53
C GLU A 136 5.35 -12.84 -2.39
N ALA A 137 5.24 -11.68 -3.06
CA ALA A 137 3.98 -10.92 -3.12
C ALA A 137 2.83 -11.76 -3.66
N VAL A 138 3.07 -12.52 -4.74
CA VAL A 138 2.07 -13.43 -5.33
C VAL A 138 1.68 -14.53 -4.33
N ARG A 139 2.65 -15.19 -3.70
CA ARG A 139 2.40 -16.22 -2.69
C ARG A 139 1.54 -15.70 -1.54
N LEU A 140 1.94 -14.57 -0.94
CA LEU A 140 1.20 -13.98 0.17
C LEU A 140 -0.20 -13.50 -0.22
N ALA A 141 -0.36 -12.98 -1.45
CA ALA A 141 -1.67 -12.58 -1.97
C ALA A 141 -2.60 -13.79 -2.18
N GLN A 142 -2.06 -14.97 -2.50
CA GLN A 142 -2.80 -16.23 -2.60
C GLN A 142 -3.16 -16.80 -1.21
N ASP A 143 -2.20 -16.80 -0.28
CA ASP A 143 -2.39 -17.36 1.05
C ASP A 143 -3.34 -16.53 1.91
N TYR A 144 -3.39 -15.19 1.70
CA TYR A 144 -4.14 -14.24 2.52
C TYR A 144 -5.12 -13.38 1.70
N GLN A 145 -5.89 -14.00 0.80
CA GLN A 145 -6.82 -13.32 -0.15
C GLN A 145 -7.83 -12.39 0.54
N ASP A 146 -8.26 -12.74 1.75
CA ASP A 146 -9.22 -11.89 2.50
C ASP A 146 -8.56 -10.66 3.12
N ILE A 147 -7.23 -10.62 3.23
CA ILE A 147 -6.47 -9.59 3.94
C ILE A 147 -5.72 -8.70 2.96
N VAL A 148 -4.99 -9.28 2.01
CA VAL A 148 -4.26 -8.52 0.98
C VAL A 148 -5.25 -7.92 -0.01
N LYS A 149 -5.26 -6.60 -0.13
CA LYS A 149 -6.16 -5.86 -1.04
C LYS A 149 -5.41 -5.09 -2.10
N VAL A 150 -4.14 -4.77 -1.86
CA VAL A 150 -3.28 -4.07 -2.81
C VAL A 150 -1.90 -4.72 -2.81
N ILE A 151 -1.28 -4.80 -3.99
CA ILE A 151 0.15 -5.04 -4.15
C ILE A 151 0.76 -3.76 -4.73
N ALA A 152 1.73 -3.19 -4.02
CA ALA A 152 2.49 -2.04 -4.47
C ALA A 152 3.87 -2.49 -4.96
N VAL A 153 4.14 -2.27 -6.23
CA VAL A 153 5.39 -2.61 -6.91
C VAL A 153 6.38 -1.46 -6.73
N GLY A 154 7.34 -1.63 -5.85
CA GLY A 154 8.31 -0.60 -5.47
C GLY A 154 7.81 0.36 -4.39
N ASN A 155 8.77 0.98 -3.73
CA ASN A 155 8.58 2.06 -2.77
C ASN A 155 9.56 3.19 -3.08
N GLU A 156 9.05 4.31 -3.60
CA GLU A 156 9.89 5.43 -4.06
C GLU A 156 11.01 4.95 -4.98
N ALA A 157 10.65 4.00 -5.86
CA ALA A 157 11.60 3.31 -6.71
C ALA A 157 11.93 4.08 -7.99
N MET A 158 11.12 5.07 -8.38
CA MET A 158 11.32 5.86 -9.59
C MET A 158 11.84 7.27 -9.30
N VAL A 159 11.80 7.73 -8.06
CA VAL A 159 12.19 9.09 -7.72
C VAL A 159 13.72 9.25 -7.68
N HIS A 160 14.25 10.20 -8.44
CA HIS A 160 15.69 10.36 -8.71
C HIS A 160 16.54 10.68 -7.47
N TRP A 161 15.96 11.27 -6.41
CA TRP A 161 16.70 11.52 -5.17
C TRP A 161 16.99 10.23 -4.38
N ALA A 162 16.32 9.11 -4.68
CA ALA A 162 16.62 7.79 -4.12
C ALA A 162 17.88 7.20 -4.80
N THR A 163 18.99 7.93 -4.75
CA THR A 163 20.21 7.66 -5.50
C THR A 163 20.86 6.29 -5.21
N SER A 164 20.44 5.63 -4.13
CA SER A 164 20.98 4.31 -3.77
C SER A 164 20.27 3.15 -4.47
N TYR A 165 19.05 3.33 -5.04
CA TYR A 165 18.27 2.19 -5.53
C TYR A 165 17.24 2.49 -6.62
N HIS A 166 17.01 3.75 -6.98
CA HIS A 166 15.98 4.07 -7.97
C HIS A 166 16.26 3.46 -9.34
N LEU A 167 15.22 3.28 -10.14
CA LEU A 167 15.29 2.74 -11.49
C LEU A 167 14.22 3.40 -12.39
N GLU A 168 14.39 3.20 -13.70
CA GLU A 168 13.49 3.78 -14.70
C GLU A 168 12.08 3.16 -14.62
N PRO A 169 11.00 3.92 -14.95
CA PRO A 169 9.61 3.46 -14.90
C PRO A 169 9.35 2.14 -15.66
N LYS A 170 10.07 1.85 -16.74
CA LYS A 170 9.92 0.62 -17.53
C LYS A 170 10.03 -0.67 -16.71
N TYR A 171 10.85 -0.67 -15.65
CA TYR A 171 11.03 -1.85 -14.80
C TYR A 171 9.86 -2.04 -13.84
N ILE A 172 9.30 -0.95 -13.31
CA ILE A 172 8.09 -0.98 -12.52
C ILE A 172 6.90 -1.42 -13.39
N LEU A 173 6.78 -0.84 -14.58
CA LEU A 173 5.78 -1.20 -15.60
C LEU A 173 5.81 -2.70 -15.92
N LYS A 174 7.00 -3.27 -16.14
CA LYS A 174 7.19 -4.70 -16.39
C LYS A 174 6.54 -5.56 -15.29
N TRP A 175 6.80 -5.25 -14.02
CA TRP A 175 6.28 -6.03 -12.91
C TRP A 175 4.79 -5.76 -12.63
N VAL A 176 4.32 -4.53 -12.84
CA VAL A 176 2.88 -4.21 -12.79
C VAL A 176 2.13 -5.02 -13.84
N LYS A 177 2.58 -5.01 -15.12
CA LYS A 177 1.95 -5.81 -16.18
C LYS A 177 1.96 -7.29 -15.87
N TYR A 178 3.07 -7.83 -15.35
CA TYR A 178 3.14 -9.23 -14.92
C TYR A 178 2.07 -9.57 -13.87
N LEU A 179 1.88 -8.73 -12.84
CA LEU A 179 0.86 -8.94 -11.82
C LEU A 179 -0.57 -8.78 -12.38
N GLN A 180 -0.79 -7.85 -13.29
CA GLN A 180 -2.08 -7.71 -13.99
C GLN A 180 -2.41 -8.96 -14.83
N ASP A 181 -1.43 -9.55 -15.51
CA ASP A 181 -1.59 -10.82 -16.23
C ASP A 181 -1.95 -11.96 -15.28
N LEU A 182 -1.37 -12.01 -14.08
CA LEU A 182 -1.73 -12.98 -13.04
C LEU A 182 -3.15 -12.80 -12.51
N LYS A 183 -3.68 -11.57 -12.48
CA LYS A 183 -5.10 -11.32 -12.20
C LYS A 183 -6.00 -11.84 -13.33
N ILE A 184 -5.65 -11.53 -14.58
CA ILE A 184 -6.42 -11.93 -15.76
C ILE A 184 -6.52 -13.45 -15.88
N ASN A 185 -5.44 -14.19 -15.62
CA ASN A 185 -5.41 -15.65 -15.71
C ASN A 185 -5.90 -16.36 -14.43
N GLY A 186 -6.28 -15.61 -13.39
CA GLY A 186 -6.83 -16.16 -12.15
C GLY A 186 -5.80 -16.71 -11.16
N THR A 187 -4.51 -16.48 -11.38
CA THR A 187 -3.45 -16.89 -10.45
C THR A 187 -3.55 -16.13 -9.13
N ILE A 188 -3.85 -14.83 -9.17
CA ILE A 188 -4.20 -14.02 -8.00
C ILE A 188 -5.62 -13.49 -8.13
N ASN A 189 -6.23 -13.14 -6.98
CA ASN A 189 -7.61 -12.67 -6.95
C ASN A 189 -7.76 -11.37 -7.76
N ASN A 190 -8.71 -11.34 -8.69
CA ASN A 190 -8.97 -10.17 -9.54
C ASN A 190 -9.45 -8.91 -8.77
N ASN A 191 -9.87 -9.08 -7.52
CA ASN A 191 -10.28 -7.97 -6.64
C ASN A 191 -9.12 -7.28 -5.92
N ILE A 192 -7.88 -7.77 -6.08
CA ILE A 192 -6.67 -7.13 -5.59
C ILE A 192 -6.28 -6.02 -6.57
N TRP A 193 -5.94 -4.85 -6.07
CA TRP A 193 -5.43 -3.75 -6.89
C TRP A 193 -3.91 -3.77 -6.96
N ILE A 194 -3.38 -3.45 -8.14
CA ILE A 194 -1.95 -3.34 -8.41
C ILE A 194 -1.60 -1.87 -8.60
N THR A 195 -0.55 -1.41 -7.93
CA THR A 195 -0.03 -0.04 -8.03
C THR A 195 1.48 -0.03 -7.89
N SER A 196 2.10 1.13 -8.03
CA SER A 196 3.39 1.48 -7.43
C SER A 196 3.16 2.57 -6.38
N SER A 197 4.03 2.66 -5.39
CA SER A 197 3.90 3.65 -4.32
C SER A 197 5.13 4.55 -4.34
N ASP A 198 4.97 5.76 -4.89
CA ASP A 198 6.09 6.62 -5.22
C ASP A 198 5.82 8.11 -4.95
N ASN A 199 6.84 8.93 -5.01
CA ASN A 199 6.76 10.36 -4.83
C ASN A 199 5.93 11.02 -5.95
N PHE A 200 5.24 12.11 -5.65
CA PHE A 200 4.43 12.85 -6.62
C PHE A 200 5.22 13.25 -7.88
N ALA A 201 6.52 13.57 -7.72
CA ALA A 201 7.37 13.98 -8.84
C ALA A 201 7.51 12.88 -9.89
N SER A 202 7.76 11.64 -9.45
CA SER A 202 7.91 10.47 -10.33
C SER A 202 6.59 9.98 -10.94
N TRP A 203 5.45 10.44 -10.42
CA TRP A 203 4.13 10.25 -11.05
C TRP A 203 3.75 11.37 -12.04
N GLY A 204 4.72 12.14 -12.51
CA GLY A 204 4.54 13.21 -13.49
C GLY A 204 4.19 14.57 -12.89
N GLY A 205 4.04 14.70 -11.57
CA GLY A 205 3.81 15.99 -10.91
C GLY A 205 5.07 16.81 -10.70
N GLY A 206 6.26 16.27 -11.03
CA GLY A 206 7.55 16.92 -10.94
C GLY A 206 7.97 17.60 -12.24
N SER A 207 9.30 17.73 -12.45
CA SER A 207 9.87 18.29 -13.65
C SER A 207 9.70 17.36 -14.88
N GLU A 208 9.84 17.92 -16.08
CA GLU A 208 9.70 17.19 -17.36
C GLU A 208 10.68 16.00 -17.50
N GLU A 209 11.73 15.93 -16.71
CA GLU A 209 12.67 14.81 -16.73
C GLU A 209 12.03 13.46 -16.30
N TYR A 210 10.91 13.51 -15.60
CA TYR A 210 10.12 12.32 -15.25
C TYR A 210 9.17 11.89 -16.37
N HIS A 211 8.85 12.77 -17.31
CA HIS A 211 7.84 12.53 -18.34
C HIS A 211 8.42 11.67 -19.47
N ASN A 212 7.87 10.47 -19.65
CA ASN A 212 8.25 9.56 -20.74
C ASN A 212 7.16 8.53 -21.01
N ASP A 213 7.25 7.86 -22.17
CA ASP A 213 6.26 6.87 -22.62
C ASP A 213 6.07 5.69 -21.64
N ASP A 214 7.13 5.28 -20.93
CA ASP A 214 7.06 4.20 -19.96
C ASP A 214 6.26 4.60 -18.71
N LEU A 215 6.36 5.84 -18.26
CA LEU A 215 5.56 6.38 -17.18
C LEU A 215 4.08 6.49 -17.59
N ASP A 216 3.82 6.98 -18.79
CA ASP A 216 2.46 7.08 -19.34
C ASP A 216 1.78 5.71 -19.37
N GLU A 217 2.49 4.70 -19.85
CA GLU A 217 1.98 3.34 -19.92
C GLU A 217 1.85 2.71 -18.52
N LEU A 218 2.75 3.05 -17.58
CA LEU A 218 2.63 2.61 -16.19
C LEU A 218 1.37 3.18 -15.54
N ILE A 219 1.08 4.47 -15.75
CA ILE A 219 -0.14 5.11 -15.25
C ILE A 219 -1.39 4.43 -15.79
N ARG A 220 -1.40 4.06 -17.07
CA ARG A 220 -2.52 3.30 -17.69
C ARG A 220 -2.63 1.85 -17.17
N SER A 221 -1.55 1.29 -16.65
CA SER A 221 -1.47 -0.12 -16.25
C SER A 221 -1.79 -0.38 -14.78
N VAL A 222 -1.70 0.63 -13.91
CA VAL A 222 -2.04 0.50 -12.48
C VAL A 222 -3.53 0.65 -12.25
N ASP A 223 -4.05 0.03 -11.17
CA ASP A 223 -5.46 0.19 -10.78
C ASP A 223 -5.72 1.57 -10.14
N TYR A 224 -4.68 2.21 -9.57
CA TYR A 224 -4.69 3.59 -9.08
C TYR A 224 -3.27 4.10 -8.86
N VAL A 225 -3.07 5.40 -8.83
CA VAL A 225 -1.79 6.04 -8.50
C VAL A 225 -1.66 6.19 -6.99
N SER A 226 -0.68 5.52 -6.38
CA SER A 226 -0.35 5.65 -4.95
C SER A 226 0.78 6.66 -4.78
N MET A 227 0.39 7.89 -4.50
CA MET A 227 1.29 9.04 -4.45
C MET A 227 1.74 9.35 -3.03
N HIS A 228 3.02 9.65 -2.85
CA HIS A 228 3.59 10.18 -1.61
C HIS A 228 3.68 11.71 -1.66
N THR A 229 3.18 12.34 -0.60
CA THR A 229 3.36 13.75 -0.31
C THR A 229 3.88 13.91 1.12
N TYR A 230 4.87 14.77 1.32
CA TYR A 230 5.51 14.96 2.62
C TYR A 230 5.69 16.45 2.91
N ALA A 231 4.58 17.18 3.04
CA ALA A 231 4.58 18.64 3.17
C ALA A 231 5.53 19.16 4.26
N PHE A 232 5.57 18.51 5.43
CA PHE A 232 6.46 18.94 6.52
C PHE A 232 7.92 18.57 6.29
N HIS A 233 8.20 17.48 5.61
CA HIS A 233 9.56 17.09 5.27
C HIS A 233 10.11 17.95 4.13
N ASP A 234 9.33 18.09 3.04
CA ASP A 234 9.74 18.84 1.86
C ASP A 234 9.98 20.31 2.17
N THR A 235 9.13 20.91 3.01
CA THR A 235 9.28 22.30 3.43
C THR A 235 10.47 22.53 4.37
N TYR A 236 10.97 21.52 5.07
CA TYR A 236 12.25 21.60 5.78
C TYR A 236 13.41 21.89 4.81
N TYR A 237 13.41 21.27 3.63
CA TYR A 237 14.42 21.48 2.59
C TYR A 237 14.11 22.72 1.71
N ASN A 238 12.89 23.23 1.75
CA ASN A 238 12.48 24.45 1.08
C ASN A 238 11.88 25.46 2.07
N PRO A 239 12.73 26.15 2.88
CA PRO A 239 12.26 27.05 3.92
C PRO A 239 11.47 28.25 3.39
N VAL A 240 11.61 28.61 2.11
CA VAL A 240 10.80 29.65 1.46
C VAL A 240 9.31 29.34 1.56
N PHE A 241 8.95 28.06 1.52
CA PHE A 241 7.57 27.62 1.64
C PHE A 241 6.95 27.94 3.01
N TRP A 242 7.74 27.84 4.08
CA TRP A 242 7.34 28.23 5.45
C TRP A 242 7.50 29.71 5.72
N ASN A 243 8.14 30.46 4.80
CA ASN A 243 8.35 31.87 5.00
C ASN A 243 7.01 32.62 5.03
N LEU A 244 6.50 32.76 6.23
CA LEU A 244 5.31 33.57 6.55
C LEU A 244 5.68 35.07 6.62
N SER A 245 6.81 35.51 6.02
CA SER A 245 7.34 36.86 6.12
C SER A 245 6.32 37.90 5.63
N GLY A 246 6.26 38.95 6.35
CA GLY A 246 5.49 40.17 6.06
C GLY A 246 4.26 40.41 6.94
N ASP A 247 3.59 39.36 7.44
CA ASP A 247 2.33 39.50 8.18
C ASP A 247 2.36 38.89 9.61
N LEU A 248 3.54 38.64 10.17
CA LEU A 248 3.66 37.90 11.44
C LEU A 248 3.75 38.76 12.68
N GLU A 249 4.12 40.03 12.54
CA GLU A 249 4.42 40.89 13.69
C GLU A 249 3.21 41.09 14.62
N ASP A 250 1.99 41.01 14.08
CA ASP A 250 0.75 41.20 14.85
C ASP A 250 0.00 39.86 15.13
N LEU A 251 0.56 38.68 14.77
CA LEU A 251 -0.13 37.42 14.94
C LEU A 251 0.23 36.72 16.25
N SER A 252 -0.76 36.09 16.87
CA SER A 252 -0.51 35.17 17.98
C SER A 252 0.26 33.92 17.50
N LYS A 253 1.03 33.28 18.40
CA LYS A 253 1.73 32.02 18.11
C LYS A 253 0.78 30.94 17.55
N LYS A 254 -0.47 30.91 18.03
CA LYS A 254 -1.51 29.98 17.55
C LYS A 254 -1.87 30.26 16.10
N ASP A 255 -2.01 31.51 15.71
CA ASP A 255 -2.36 31.90 14.34
C ASP A 255 -1.21 31.64 13.37
N ILE A 256 0.03 31.82 13.80
CA ILE A 256 1.23 31.46 13.04
C ILE A 256 1.24 29.96 12.73
N ILE A 257 1.01 29.12 13.75
CA ILE A 257 0.93 27.66 13.58
C ILE A 257 -0.20 27.27 12.61
N LYS A 258 -1.38 27.90 12.77
CA LYS A 258 -2.51 27.66 11.88
C LYS A 258 -2.19 28.00 10.42
N LYS A 259 -1.55 29.14 10.16
CA LYS A 259 -1.11 29.55 8.81
C LYS A 259 -0.07 28.56 8.24
N ALA A 260 0.88 28.10 9.06
CA ALA A 260 1.88 27.12 8.62
C ALA A 260 1.23 25.79 8.20
N ILE A 261 0.29 25.28 8.99
CA ILE A 261 -0.47 24.06 8.68
C ILE A 261 -1.28 24.27 7.39
N GLN A 262 -1.93 25.42 7.23
CA GLN A 262 -2.69 25.72 6.02
C GLN A 262 -1.79 25.72 4.77
N LYS A 263 -0.61 26.34 4.84
CA LYS A 263 0.37 26.29 3.73
C LYS A 263 0.84 24.88 3.41
N ALA A 264 1.05 24.02 4.42
CA ALA A 264 1.41 22.64 4.21
C ALA A 264 0.31 21.88 3.43
N VAL A 265 -0.97 22.08 3.80
CA VAL A 265 -2.10 21.51 3.08
C VAL A 265 -2.19 22.03 1.64
N GLU A 266 -2.00 23.34 1.42
CA GLU A 266 -1.98 23.93 0.08
C GLU A 266 -0.85 23.35 -0.79
N TYR A 267 0.30 23.07 -0.19
CA TYR A 267 1.42 22.41 -0.88
C TYR A 267 1.09 20.97 -1.28
N GLU A 268 0.52 20.16 -0.39
CA GLU A 268 0.08 18.80 -0.72
C GLU A 268 -0.98 18.79 -1.83
N LEU A 269 -1.93 19.71 -1.76
CA LEU A 269 -2.94 19.88 -2.82
C LEU A 269 -2.32 20.28 -4.16
N SER A 270 -1.28 21.13 -4.15
CA SER A 270 -0.58 21.49 -5.39
C SER A 270 0.13 20.29 -6.02
N GLN A 271 0.75 19.43 -5.20
CA GLN A 271 1.37 18.19 -5.67
C GLN A 271 0.34 17.22 -6.27
N PHE A 272 -0.79 17.05 -5.58
CA PHE A 272 -1.90 16.25 -6.09
C PHE A 272 -2.43 16.78 -7.43
N ASN A 273 -2.66 18.09 -7.54
CA ASN A 273 -3.16 18.72 -8.75
C ASN A 273 -2.17 18.54 -9.92
N SER A 274 -0.86 18.71 -9.69
CA SER A 274 0.15 18.51 -10.73
C SER A 274 0.12 17.08 -11.29
N VAL A 275 0.00 16.06 -10.44
CA VAL A 275 -0.13 14.66 -10.90
C VAL A 275 -1.44 14.47 -11.66
N GLN A 276 -2.55 15.03 -11.16
CA GLN A 276 -3.85 14.92 -11.82
C GLN A 276 -3.84 15.59 -13.20
N GLU A 277 -3.21 16.76 -13.35
CA GLU A 277 -3.06 17.45 -14.62
C GLU A 277 -2.25 16.62 -15.62
N TYR A 278 -1.16 16.00 -15.18
CA TYR A 278 -0.36 15.10 -16.01
C TYR A 278 -1.17 13.89 -16.50
N ILE A 279 -1.89 13.22 -15.59
CA ILE A 279 -2.76 12.07 -15.94
C ILE A 279 -3.83 12.46 -16.96
N HIS A 280 -4.49 13.61 -16.77
CA HIS A 280 -5.49 14.10 -17.74
C HIS A 280 -4.86 14.43 -19.10
N GLY A 281 -3.61 14.87 -19.13
CA GLY A 281 -2.85 15.08 -20.37
C GLY A 281 -2.62 13.78 -21.15
N ILE A 282 -2.29 12.70 -20.46
CA ILE A 282 -2.09 11.36 -21.04
C ILE A 282 -3.39 10.81 -21.65
N ASP A 283 -4.53 10.97 -20.96
CA ASP A 283 -5.82 10.45 -21.41
C ASP A 283 -6.38 11.23 -22.62
N SER A 284 -5.88 12.45 -22.84
CA SER A 284 -6.34 13.35 -23.91
C SER A 284 -5.50 13.22 -25.19
N SER A 285 -4.39 12.51 -25.16
CA SER A 285 -3.45 12.28 -26.26
C SER A 285 -3.67 10.93 -26.93
#